data_c4b4ae7f8bad6d514236c9fb62f8f858
#
_entry.id   c4b4ae7f8bad6d514236c9fb62f8f858
#
_cell.length_a   1.000
_cell.length_b   1.000
_cell.length_c   1.000
_cell.angle_alpha   90.00
_cell.angle_beta   90.00
_cell.angle_gamma   90.00
#
_symmetry.space_group_name_H-M   'P 1'
#
loop_
_entity.id
_entity.type
_entity.pdbx_description
1 polymer ?
#
loop_
_entity_poly.entity_id
_entity_poly.type
_entity_poly.pdbx_seq_one_letter_code
_entity_poly.pdbx_strand_id
1 'polypeptide(L)'
;MSSPAITEVRRLFLALWPEGVERRQLAQLAASVAGRQRVRDANLHLTLVFLGPTDATRLAAYEAVLADLPVPALELVLDRYGYWPMPRILWLGSSQTPSELYELVADLHRRLRGCGFVPERRAFQAHMTLARKFPGPAPEHPPAVPIRWSIGEVALIESLLGKHGSEYRVLQRWPRG
;
A
#
# COMPACT_ATOMS: atom_id res chain seq x y z
N MET A 1 -21.49 -37.14 -6.67
CA MET A 1 -20.52 -36.33 -7.42
C MET A 1 -20.43 -34.96 -6.72
N SER A 2 -19.39 -34.75 -5.94
CA SER A 2 -19.19 -33.46 -5.24
C SER A 2 -18.72 -32.43 -6.26
N SER A 3 -19.47 -31.35 -6.44
CA SER A 3 -19.00 -30.16 -7.17
C SER A 3 -17.69 -29.70 -6.59
N PRO A 4 -16.68 -29.37 -7.39
CA PRO A 4 -15.48 -28.74 -6.87
C PRO A 4 -15.90 -27.41 -6.23
N ALA A 5 -15.58 -27.24 -4.95
CA ALA A 5 -15.74 -25.96 -4.28
C ALA A 5 -14.96 -24.92 -5.10
N ILE A 6 -15.67 -23.92 -5.63
CA ILE A 6 -15.02 -22.78 -6.28
C ILE A 6 -14.18 -22.14 -5.20
N THR A 7 -12.87 -22.36 -5.24
CA THR A 7 -11.95 -21.76 -4.29
C THR A 7 -11.98 -20.25 -4.55
N GLU A 8 -12.57 -19.50 -3.63
CA GLU A 8 -12.64 -18.04 -3.73
C GLU A 8 -11.22 -17.47 -3.76
N VAL A 9 -10.87 -16.85 -4.87
CA VAL A 9 -9.57 -16.20 -5.06
C VAL A 9 -9.73 -14.71 -4.76
N ARG A 10 -8.97 -14.24 -3.80
CA ARG A 10 -8.94 -12.85 -3.37
C ARG A 10 -7.71 -12.15 -3.91
N ARG A 11 -7.84 -10.87 -4.25
CA ARG A 11 -6.72 -10.05 -4.67
C ARG A 11 -6.20 -9.27 -3.47
N LEU A 12 -5.00 -9.61 -3.01
CA LEU A 12 -4.46 -9.14 -1.74
C LEU A 12 -3.16 -8.35 -1.90
N PHE A 13 -2.91 -7.47 -0.94
CA PHE A 13 -1.62 -6.77 -0.79
C PHE A 13 -1.40 -6.36 0.68
N LEU A 14 -0.14 -6.18 1.05
CA LEU A 14 0.29 -5.62 2.34
C LEU A 14 0.60 -4.14 2.17
N ALA A 15 0.15 -3.32 3.10
CA ALA A 15 0.29 -1.88 3.02
C ALA A 15 0.43 -1.20 4.38
N LEU A 16 1.02 0.00 4.35
CA LEU A 16 0.82 0.99 5.39
C LEU A 16 -0.51 1.70 5.12
N TRP A 17 -1.34 1.75 6.14
CA TRP A 17 -2.72 2.22 6.02
C TRP A 17 -2.96 3.44 6.89
N PRO A 18 -2.99 4.65 6.32
CA PRO A 18 -3.19 5.86 7.11
C PRO A 18 -4.61 5.93 7.67
N GLU A 19 -4.74 6.49 8.85
CA GLU A 19 -6.03 6.72 9.52
C GLU A 19 -6.07 8.12 10.13
N GLY A 20 -7.20 8.50 10.70
CA GLY A 20 -7.32 9.70 11.50
C GLY A 20 -6.84 10.98 10.82
N VAL A 21 -5.86 11.62 11.43
CA VAL A 21 -5.31 12.92 10.99
C VAL A 21 -4.54 12.78 9.70
N GLU A 22 -3.68 11.76 9.59
CA GLU A 22 -2.84 11.53 8.42
C GLU A 22 -3.69 11.29 7.17
N ARG A 23 -4.74 10.48 7.28
CA ARG A 23 -5.67 10.25 6.15
C ARG A 23 -6.33 11.54 5.70
N ARG A 24 -6.77 12.40 6.63
CA ARG A 24 -7.38 13.69 6.29
C ARG A 24 -6.40 14.62 5.58
N GLN A 25 -5.17 14.73 6.09
CA GLN A 25 -4.12 15.54 5.47
C GLN A 25 -3.78 15.04 4.06
N LEU A 26 -3.65 13.73 3.89
CA LEU A 26 -3.39 13.11 2.59
C LEU A 26 -4.54 13.33 1.60
N ALA A 27 -5.79 13.22 2.05
CA ALA A 27 -6.96 13.48 1.23
C ALA A 27 -7.05 14.95 0.78
N GLN A 28 -6.77 15.89 1.68
CA GLN A 28 -6.73 17.32 1.37
C GLN A 28 -5.61 17.63 0.36
N LEU A 29 -4.42 17.05 0.56
CA LEU A 29 -3.30 17.21 -0.36
C LEU A 29 -3.64 16.64 -1.74
N ALA A 30 -4.18 15.42 -1.82
CA ALA A 30 -4.58 14.81 -3.07
C ALA A 30 -5.65 15.63 -3.80
N ALA A 31 -6.61 16.21 -3.07
CA ALA A 31 -7.64 17.09 -3.63
C ALA A 31 -7.03 18.36 -4.21
N SER A 32 -6.06 18.97 -3.52
CA SER A 32 -5.42 20.22 -3.96
C SER A 32 -4.60 20.05 -5.24
N VAL A 33 -3.89 18.92 -5.40
CA VAL A 33 -2.96 18.72 -6.52
C VAL A 33 -3.57 17.95 -7.69
N ALA A 34 -4.57 17.10 -7.45
CA ALA A 34 -5.13 16.21 -8.46
C ALA A 34 -6.64 16.40 -8.70
N GLY A 35 -7.32 17.17 -7.88
CA GLY A 35 -8.75 17.49 -8.04
C GLY A 35 -9.61 16.24 -8.23
N ARG A 36 -10.35 16.18 -9.34
CA ARG A 36 -11.25 15.04 -9.65
C ARG A 36 -10.52 13.75 -10.05
N GLN A 37 -9.24 13.84 -10.41
CA GLN A 37 -8.44 12.68 -10.83
C GLN A 37 -7.80 11.95 -9.66
N ARG A 38 -7.94 12.50 -8.43
CA ARG A 38 -7.41 11.85 -7.22
C ARG A 38 -8.03 10.49 -7.00
N VAL A 39 -7.27 9.60 -6.39
CA VAL A 39 -7.81 8.36 -5.87
C VAL A 39 -8.82 8.65 -4.76
N ARG A 40 -9.75 7.73 -4.52
CA ARG A 40 -10.72 7.86 -3.42
C ARG A 40 -9.97 7.99 -2.09
N ASP A 41 -10.41 8.89 -1.24
CA ASP A 41 -9.77 9.15 0.06
C ASP A 41 -9.62 7.87 0.90
N ALA A 42 -10.63 6.98 0.83
CA ALA A 42 -10.60 5.67 1.48
C ALA A 42 -9.53 4.71 0.92
N ASN A 43 -9.01 4.97 -0.28
CA ASN A 43 -8.04 4.12 -0.96
C ASN A 43 -6.59 4.63 -0.84
N LEU A 44 -6.36 5.74 -0.16
CA LEU A 44 -5.02 6.26 0.08
C LEU A 44 -4.23 5.30 0.97
N HIS A 45 -3.11 4.79 0.47
CA HIS A 45 -2.24 3.82 1.15
C HIS A 45 -0.85 3.80 0.52
N LEU A 46 0.10 3.20 1.24
CA LEU A 46 1.43 2.90 0.70
C LEU A 46 1.59 1.38 0.64
N THR A 47 1.61 0.84 -0.57
CA THR A 47 1.80 -0.61 -0.77
C THR A 47 3.22 -1.04 -0.41
N LEU A 48 3.34 -2.09 0.39
CA LEU A 48 4.62 -2.73 0.73
C LEU A 48 4.88 -3.94 -0.16
N VAL A 49 3.89 -4.82 -0.32
CA VAL A 49 4.01 -6.06 -1.08
C VAL A 49 2.69 -6.39 -1.78
N PHE A 50 2.70 -6.57 -3.08
CA PHE A 50 1.58 -7.12 -3.82
C PHE A 50 1.59 -8.65 -3.72
N LEU A 51 0.56 -9.24 -3.10
CA LEU A 51 0.40 -10.68 -3.00
C LEU A 51 -0.31 -11.26 -4.25
N GLY A 52 -1.15 -10.43 -4.89
CA GLY A 52 -1.90 -10.82 -6.08
C GLY A 52 -3.07 -11.77 -5.79
N PRO A 53 -3.47 -12.59 -6.77
CA PRO A 53 -4.52 -13.58 -6.59
C PRO A 53 -4.10 -14.63 -5.55
N THR A 54 -4.91 -14.78 -4.50
CA THR A 54 -4.60 -15.59 -3.32
C THR A 54 -5.82 -16.41 -2.96
N ASP A 55 -5.69 -17.73 -2.94
CA ASP A 55 -6.69 -18.65 -2.44
C ASP A 55 -6.64 -18.79 -0.91
N ALA A 56 -7.62 -19.47 -0.33
CA ALA A 56 -7.72 -19.62 1.13
C ALA A 56 -6.51 -20.37 1.75
N THR A 57 -5.95 -21.35 1.06
CA THR A 57 -4.78 -22.12 1.55
C THR A 57 -3.54 -21.24 1.60
N ARG A 58 -3.31 -20.47 0.55
CA ARG A 58 -2.18 -19.54 0.47
C ARG A 58 -2.33 -18.38 1.46
N LEU A 59 -3.56 -17.87 1.63
CA LEU A 59 -3.85 -16.86 2.64
C LEU A 59 -3.50 -17.34 4.05
N ALA A 60 -3.94 -18.54 4.43
CA ALA A 60 -3.62 -19.12 5.73
C ALA A 60 -2.09 -19.30 5.93
N ALA A 61 -1.35 -19.70 4.88
CA ALA A 61 0.10 -19.80 4.93
C ALA A 61 0.76 -18.42 5.12
N TYR A 62 0.28 -17.38 4.43
CA TYR A 62 0.77 -16.02 4.61
C TYR A 62 0.51 -15.49 6.03
N GLU A 63 -0.70 -15.69 6.55
CA GLU A 63 -1.06 -15.28 7.90
C GLU A 63 -0.19 -15.99 8.96
N ALA A 64 0.13 -17.27 8.76
CA ALA A 64 0.97 -18.03 9.66
C ALA A 64 2.41 -17.49 9.74
N VAL A 65 3.03 -17.18 8.58
CA VAL A 65 4.41 -16.66 8.56
C VAL A 65 4.52 -15.20 8.95
N LEU A 66 3.40 -14.47 8.98
CA LEU A 66 3.32 -13.08 9.41
C LEU A 66 2.82 -12.93 10.86
N ALA A 67 2.46 -14.03 11.53
CA ALA A 67 1.81 -13.99 12.86
C ALA A 67 2.61 -13.20 13.90
N ASP A 68 3.92 -13.33 13.86
CA ASP A 68 4.88 -12.65 14.74
C ASP A 68 5.69 -11.56 14.03
N LEU A 69 5.13 -10.94 12.98
CA LEU A 69 5.81 -9.88 12.22
C LEU A 69 6.18 -8.72 13.13
N PRO A 70 7.48 -8.43 13.32
CA PRO A 70 7.90 -7.24 14.04
C PRO A 70 7.71 -6.02 13.13
N VAL A 71 6.88 -5.09 13.53
CA VAL A 71 6.70 -3.83 12.81
C VAL A 71 7.42 -2.74 13.59
N PRO A 72 8.47 -2.13 13.03
CA PRO A 72 9.20 -1.07 13.72
C PRO A 72 8.30 0.17 13.86
N ALA A 73 8.38 0.83 15.01
CA ALA A 73 7.84 2.17 15.14
C ALA A 73 8.78 3.14 14.42
N LEU A 74 8.29 3.79 13.36
CA LEU A 74 9.06 4.75 12.58
C LEU A 74 8.18 5.93 12.15
N GLU A 75 8.82 7.06 11.84
CA GLU A 75 8.17 8.21 11.22
C GLU A 75 8.53 8.26 9.73
N LEU A 76 7.52 8.25 8.87
CA LEU A 76 7.69 8.49 7.43
C LEU A 76 7.27 9.91 7.10
N VAL A 77 8.21 10.70 6.56
CA VAL A 77 7.94 12.07 6.11
C VAL A 77 7.66 12.05 4.62
N LEU A 78 6.43 12.38 4.24
CA LEU A 78 6.00 12.48 2.85
C LEU A 78 6.13 13.93 2.39
N ASP A 79 7.16 14.22 1.60
CA ASP A 79 7.63 15.56 1.30
C ASP A 79 7.95 15.81 -0.17
N ARG A 80 7.73 14.83 -1.05
CA ARG A 80 8.00 15.01 -2.48
C ARG A 80 6.95 14.39 -3.38
N TYR A 81 6.63 15.06 -4.46
CA TYR A 81 5.84 14.49 -5.53
C TYR A 81 6.72 13.76 -6.53
N GLY A 82 6.13 12.79 -7.20
CA GLY A 82 6.70 12.15 -8.35
C GLY A 82 5.62 11.76 -9.35
N TYR A 83 6.05 11.50 -10.58
CA TYR A 83 5.16 11.16 -11.67
C TYR A 83 5.76 10.03 -12.51
N TRP A 84 4.95 9.01 -12.76
CA TRP A 84 5.28 7.97 -13.73
C TRP A 84 4.46 8.18 -15.00
N PRO A 85 5.09 8.52 -16.12
CA PRO A 85 4.38 8.82 -17.38
C PRO A 85 3.61 7.61 -17.92
N MET A 86 4.07 6.40 -17.63
CA MET A 86 3.39 5.15 -17.90
C MET A 86 3.27 4.37 -16.59
N PRO A 87 2.06 4.20 -16.04
CA PRO A 87 0.69 4.45 -16.57
C PRO A 87 0.06 5.79 -16.15
N ARG A 88 0.77 6.89 -16.06
CA ARG A 88 0.32 8.24 -15.68
C ARG A 88 -0.18 8.30 -14.24
N ILE A 89 0.72 8.02 -13.32
CA ILE A 89 0.46 8.05 -11.88
C ILE A 89 1.17 9.25 -11.26
N LEU A 90 0.41 10.10 -10.60
CA LEU A 90 0.93 11.08 -9.64
C LEU A 90 1.03 10.41 -8.28
N TRP A 91 2.18 10.50 -7.62
CA TRP A 91 2.41 9.93 -6.31
C TRP A 91 3.10 10.88 -5.35
N LEU A 92 2.95 10.63 -4.06
CA LEU A 92 3.62 11.28 -2.96
C LEU A 92 4.60 10.29 -2.34
N GLY A 93 5.81 10.71 -2.05
CA GLY A 93 6.85 9.89 -1.44
C GLY A 93 7.71 10.68 -0.47
N SER A 94 8.77 10.04 -0.01
CA SER A 94 9.76 10.61 0.92
C SER A 94 11.06 10.90 0.19
N SER A 95 11.66 12.05 0.45
CA SER A 95 13.03 12.36 0.02
C SER A 95 14.07 11.57 0.80
N GLN A 96 13.74 11.16 2.03
CA GLN A 96 14.58 10.37 2.93
C GLN A 96 13.75 9.25 3.55
N THR A 97 13.55 8.16 2.79
CA THR A 97 12.84 6.98 3.29
C THR A 97 13.68 6.30 4.38
N PRO A 98 13.13 6.07 5.59
CA PRO A 98 13.84 5.38 6.66
C PRO A 98 14.32 3.99 6.23
N SER A 99 15.53 3.60 6.65
CA SER A 99 16.10 2.26 6.38
C SER A 99 15.24 1.15 6.94
N GLU A 100 14.62 1.38 8.10
CA GLU A 100 13.72 0.45 8.78
C GLU A 100 12.52 0.06 7.92
N LEU A 101 12.06 0.96 7.03
CA LEU A 101 10.99 0.64 6.08
C LEU A 101 11.47 -0.33 4.99
N TYR A 102 12.70 -0.16 4.50
CA TYR A 102 13.29 -1.12 3.55
C TYR A 102 13.55 -2.48 4.21
N GLU A 103 14.01 -2.49 5.47
CA GLU A 103 14.23 -3.70 6.25
C GLU A 103 12.91 -4.45 6.49
N LEU A 104 11.83 -3.73 6.82
CA LEU A 104 10.48 -4.31 6.95
C LEU A 104 10.03 -4.98 5.64
N VAL A 105 10.19 -4.33 4.49
CA VAL A 105 9.83 -4.90 3.19
C VAL A 105 10.69 -6.13 2.87
N ALA A 106 11.98 -6.10 3.19
CA ALA A 106 12.87 -7.23 3.01
C ALA A 106 12.47 -8.42 3.90
N ASP A 107 12.07 -8.17 5.16
CA ASP A 107 11.57 -9.21 6.06
C ASP A 107 10.26 -9.82 5.57
N LEU A 108 9.32 -8.99 5.11
CA LEU A 108 8.08 -9.45 4.47
C LEU A 108 8.38 -10.39 3.29
N HIS A 109 9.26 -9.99 2.39
CA HIS A 109 9.64 -10.82 1.24
C HIS A 109 10.29 -12.13 1.69
N ARG A 110 11.17 -12.12 2.68
CA ARG A 110 11.84 -13.30 3.21
C ARG A 110 10.84 -14.31 3.78
N ARG A 111 9.91 -13.86 4.61
CA ARG A 111 8.85 -14.69 5.22
C ARG A 111 7.93 -15.28 4.17
N LEU A 112 7.46 -14.47 3.25
CA LEU A 112 6.50 -14.88 2.22
C LEU A 112 7.11 -15.86 1.21
N ARG A 113 8.41 -15.76 0.89
CA ARG A 113 9.10 -16.75 0.02
C ARG A 113 8.98 -18.17 0.54
N GLY A 114 8.96 -18.37 1.85
CA GLY A 114 8.72 -19.67 2.47
C GLY A 114 7.37 -20.30 2.12
N CYS A 115 6.41 -19.48 1.66
CA CYS A 115 5.08 -19.91 1.20
C CYS A 115 4.94 -19.93 -0.33
N GLY A 116 6.05 -19.89 -1.08
CA GLY A 116 6.04 -19.89 -2.54
C GLY A 116 5.69 -18.52 -3.17
N PHE A 117 5.75 -17.44 -2.40
CA PHE A 117 5.62 -16.08 -2.94
C PHE A 117 6.85 -15.70 -3.75
N VAL A 118 6.63 -15.13 -4.92
CA VAL A 118 7.69 -14.61 -5.80
C VAL A 118 7.62 -13.09 -5.79
N PRO A 119 8.61 -12.40 -5.21
CA PRO A 119 8.65 -10.94 -5.19
C PRO A 119 8.76 -10.34 -6.60
N GLU A 120 8.25 -9.14 -6.78
CA GLU A 120 8.53 -8.35 -7.99
C GLU A 120 10.04 -8.10 -8.14
N ARG A 121 10.50 -8.02 -9.39
CA ARG A 121 11.93 -7.76 -9.68
C ARG A 121 12.30 -6.29 -9.45
N ARG A 122 11.32 -5.40 -9.50
CA ARG A 122 11.55 -3.97 -9.32
C ARG A 122 11.87 -3.66 -7.86
N ALA A 123 12.86 -2.81 -7.64
CA ALA A 123 13.19 -2.32 -6.30
C ALA A 123 11.99 -1.62 -5.66
N PHE A 124 11.81 -1.83 -4.35
CA PHE A 124 10.79 -1.14 -3.58
C PHE A 124 11.04 0.36 -3.58
N GLN A 125 10.00 1.13 -3.88
CA GLN A 125 10.00 2.58 -3.76
C GLN A 125 8.80 2.99 -2.90
N ALA A 126 9.06 3.61 -1.77
CA ALA A 126 8.01 4.11 -0.89
C ALA A 126 7.24 5.23 -1.60
N HIS A 127 5.98 4.96 -1.94
CA HIS A 127 5.11 5.92 -2.60
C HIS A 127 3.64 5.68 -2.26
N MET A 128 2.89 6.76 -2.24
CA MET A 128 1.43 6.75 -2.14
C MET A 128 0.85 7.31 -3.42
N THR A 129 0.03 6.54 -4.12
CA THR A 129 -0.67 7.03 -5.31
C THR A 129 -1.69 8.10 -4.92
N LEU A 130 -1.55 9.30 -5.45
CA LEU A 130 -2.50 10.39 -5.28
C LEU A 130 -3.54 10.43 -6.41
N ALA A 131 -3.11 10.16 -7.64
CA ALA A 131 -4.00 10.14 -8.81
C ALA A 131 -3.57 9.13 -9.85
N ARG A 132 -4.54 8.63 -10.60
CA ARG A 132 -4.35 7.78 -11.79
C ARG A 132 -4.85 8.50 -13.03
N LYS A 133 -4.27 8.16 -14.19
CA LYS A 133 -4.55 8.86 -15.47
C LYS A 133 -4.30 10.37 -15.37
N PHE A 134 -3.38 10.76 -14.49
CA PHE A 134 -3.01 12.15 -14.29
C PHE A 134 -2.35 12.70 -15.56
N PRO A 135 -2.70 13.92 -16.03
CA PRO A 135 -2.16 14.44 -17.29
C PRO A 135 -0.67 14.77 -17.22
N GLY A 136 -0.11 14.84 -15.98
CA GLY A 136 1.29 15.18 -15.74
C GLY A 136 1.68 16.60 -16.16
N PRO A 137 2.88 17.03 -15.85
CA PRO A 137 3.86 16.42 -14.95
C PRO A 137 3.47 16.53 -13.46
N ALA A 138 4.33 16.05 -12.54
CA ALA A 138 4.17 16.32 -11.12
C ALA A 138 4.31 17.83 -10.84
N PRO A 139 3.72 18.32 -9.72
CA PRO A 139 3.99 19.68 -9.26
C PRO A 139 5.50 19.95 -9.13
N GLU A 140 5.96 21.11 -9.56
CA GLU A 140 7.40 21.48 -9.54
C GLU A 140 7.94 21.66 -8.12
N HIS A 141 7.07 22.11 -7.22
CA HIS A 141 7.44 22.36 -5.83
C HIS A 141 6.93 21.22 -4.92
N PRO A 142 7.66 20.87 -3.86
CA PRO A 142 7.20 19.89 -2.87
C PRO A 142 5.92 20.38 -2.17
N PRO A 143 5.24 19.52 -1.40
CA PRO A 143 4.16 19.95 -0.53
C PRO A 143 4.60 21.09 0.38
N ALA A 144 3.81 22.15 0.50
CA ALA A 144 4.12 23.30 1.34
C ALA A 144 4.33 22.90 2.82
N VAL A 145 3.61 21.88 3.26
CA VAL A 145 3.77 21.26 4.57
C VAL A 145 3.95 19.75 4.36
N PRO A 146 5.11 19.18 4.73
CA PRO A 146 5.31 17.73 4.70
C PRO A 146 4.33 17.02 5.62
N ILE A 147 3.87 15.85 5.20
CA ILE A 147 3.00 15.00 6.02
C ILE A 147 3.90 14.03 6.81
N ARG A 148 3.86 14.15 8.14
CA ARG A 148 4.55 13.25 9.07
C ARG A 148 3.59 12.13 9.46
N TRP A 149 3.98 10.91 9.18
CA TRP A 149 3.17 9.74 9.41
C TRP A 149 3.88 8.76 10.35
N SER A 150 3.33 8.62 11.55
CA SER A 150 3.81 7.63 12.53
C SER A 150 3.31 6.25 12.13
N ILE A 151 4.24 5.34 11.87
CA ILE A 151 3.98 3.98 11.44
C ILE A 151 4.29 3.02 12.58
N GLY A 152 3.38 2.10 12.84
CA GLY A 152 3.53 1.03 13.82
C GLY A 152 2.74 -0.21 13.44
N GLU A 153 2.09 -0.20 12.28
CA GLU A 153 1.26 -1.31 11.80
C GLU A 153 1.43 -1.56 10.30
N VAL A 154 1.30 -2.83 9.93
CA VAL A 154 1.11 -3.29 8.54
C VAL A 154 -0.30 -3.86 8.41
N ALA A 155 -1.00 -3.52 7.35
CA ALA A 155 -2.33 -4.02 7.06
C ALA A 155 -2.34 -4.99 5.87
N LEU A 156 -3.11 -6.07 5.99
CA LEU A 156 -3.50 -6.93 4.87
C LEU A 156 -4.78 -6.38 4.27
N ILE A 157 -4.73 -6.10 2.99
CA ILE A 157 -5.81 -5.44 2.25
C ILE A 157 -6.32 -6.34 1.14
N GLU A 158 -7.63 -6.44 1.04
CA GLU A 158 -8.32 -7.04 -0.10
C GLU A 158 -8.75 -5.95 -1.08
N SER A 159 -8.44 -6.16 -2.35
CA SER A 159 -8.91 -5.33 -3.46
C SER A 159 -10.15 -5.96 -4.10
N LEU A 160 -11.25 -5.26 -4.01
CA LEU A 160 -12.53 -5.63 -4.62
C LEU A 160 -12.78 -4.77 -5.87
N LEU A 161 -13.38 -5.34 -6.89
CA LEU A 161 -13.86 -4.59 -8.05
C LEU A 161 -15.25 -4.03 -7.74
N GLY A 162 -15.31 -2.74 -7.45
CA GLY A 162 -16.57 -2.01 -7.27
C GLY A 162 -17.07 -1.39 -8.57
N LYS A 163 -18.31 -0.89 -8.55
CA LYS A 163 -18.94 -0.21 -9.69
C LYS A 163 -18.19 1.03 -10.18
N HIS A 164 -17.42 1.65 -9.29
CA HIS A 164 -16.69 2.90 -9.56
C HIS A 164 -15.17 2.76 -9.41
N GLY A 165 -14.63 1.55 -9.62
CA GLY A 165 -13.22 1.24 -9.49
C GLY A 165 -12.90 0.34 -8.29
N SER A 166 -11.63 0.24 -7.92
CA SER A 166 -11.20 -0.59 -6.81
C SER A 166 -11.72 -0.07 -5.48
N GLU A 167 -12.24 -0.99 -4.67
CA GLU A 167 -12.58 -0.77 -3.26
C GLU A 167 -11.65 -1.63 -2.41
N TYR A 168 -11.16 -1.07 -1.32
CA TYR A 168 -10.20 -1.76 -0.47
C TYR A 168 -10.80 -2.04 0.90
N ARG A 169 -10.57 -3.26 1.39
CA ARG A 169 -11.03 -3.71 2.69
C ARG A 169 -9.85 -4.23 3.50
N VAL A 170 -9.66 -3.68 4.70
CA VAL A 170 -8.67 -4.19 5.66
C VAL A 170 -9.17 -5.52 6.21
N LEU A 171 -8.38 -6.57 6.06
CA LEU A 171 -8.69 -7.90 6.58
C LEU A 171 -8.03 -8.13 7.93
N GLN A 172 -6.79 -7.67 8.08
CA GLN A 172 -5.97 -7.92 9.26
C GLN A 172 -4.90 -6.84 9.41
N ARG A 173 -4.34 -6.70 10.63
CA ARG A 173 -3.23 -5.81 10.96
C ARG A 173 -2.16 -6.55 11.76
N TRP A 174 -0.93 -6.13 11.64
CA TRP A 174 0.20 -6.57 12.47
C TRP A 174 0.90 -5.35 13.05
N PRO A 175 1.41 -5.43 14.31
CA PRO A 175 1.22 -6.54 15.22
C PRO A 175 -0.25 -6.79 15.52
N ARG A 176 -0.59 -8.04 15.85
CA ARG A 176 -1.95 -8.36 16.32
C ARG A 176 -2.12 -7.77 17.72
N GLY A 177 -3.16 -6.95 17.90
CA GLY A 177 -3.57 -6.43 19.20
C GLY A 177 -4.08 -7.53 20.14
#